data_dfa4a2e2e175888b33ac8e310658d6fe
#
_entry.id   dfa4a2e2e175888b33ac8e310658d6fe
#
_cell.length_a   1.000
_cell.length_b   1.000
_cell.length_c   1.000
_cell.angle_alpha   90.00
_cell.angle_beta   90.00
_cell.angle_gamma   90.00
#
_symmetry.space_group_name_H-M   'P 1'
#
loop_
_entity.id
_entity.type
_entity.pdbx_description
1 polymer ?
#
loop_
_entity_poly.entity_id
_entity_poly.type
_entity_poly.pdbx_seq_one_letter_code
_entity_poly.pdbx_strand_id
1 'polypeptide(L)'
;MKKLLLNTLIGLALLTCQTSFAQKTKAKFSPIKVETPARPANQQDVIQLVTPKLETVRVGFIGLGMRGPGAVERWTHIPGTQIVALCDLLPERVENAQKILEKAGLPKAASYAGDEKAWKKLCERDDIDVVYIATDWKHHADMGVYAMEHGKHVAIEVPAAMTLDEIWKLINTSEKTRKHCMQLENCVYDFFELTSLNMAQQGVFGEVLHVEGAYIHNLEDFWPYYWNNWRMDYNQKHRGDVYATHGMGPACQVLNIHRGDRMKTLVAMDTKAVN
;
A
#
# COMPACT_ATOMS: atom_id res chain seq x y z
N MET A 1 6.99 -65.25 -27.72
CA MET A 1 6.58 -64.19 -28.68
C MET A 1 5.56 -63.19 -28.09
N LYS A 2 4.44 -63.60 -27.45
CA LYS A 2 3.44 -62.65 -26.92
C LYS A 2 3.93 -61.70 -25.80
N LYS A 3 4.86 -62.12 -24.93
CA LYS A 3 5.39 -61.25 -23.85
C LYS A 3 6.40 -60.19 -24.38
N LEU A 4 7.10 -60.49 -25.50
CA LEU A 4 8.03 -59.56 -26.07
C LEU A 4 7.30 -58.40 -26.82
N LEU A 5 6.18 -58.71 -27.47
CA LEU A 5 5.33 -57.71 -28.12
C LEU A 5 4.66 -56.76 -27.14
N LEU A 6 4.24 -57.28 -25.96
CA LEU A 6 3.60 -56.46 -24.94
C LEU A 6 4.55 -55.44 -24.30
N ASN A 7 5.79 -55.84 -24.03
CA ASN A 7 6.82 -54.92 -23.48
C ASN A 7 7.29 -53.87 -24.50
N THR A 8 7.28 -54.17 -25.80
CA THR A 8 7.60 -53.21 -26.86
C THR A 8 6.48 -52.17 -27.02
N LEU A 9 5.22 -52.58 -26.91
CA LEU A 9 4.03 -51.69 -26.95
C LEU A 9 3.97 -50.75 -25.74
N ILE A 10 4.28 -51.25 -24.53
CA ILE A 10 4.34 -50.44 -23.33
C ILE A 10 5.51 -49.42 -23.37
N GLY A 11 6.67 -49.81 -23.89
CA GLY A 11 7.81 -48.95 -24.11
C GLY A 11 7.52 -47.84 -25.12
N LEU A 12 6.82 -48.14 -26.23
CA LEU A 12 6.41 -47.12 -27.21
C LEU A 12 5.34 -46.18 -26.65
N ALA A 13 4.37 -46.63 -25.84
CA ALA A 13 3.36 -45.81 -25.20
C ALA A 13 3.97 -44.86 -24.18
N LEU A 14 4.98 -45.27 -23.44
CA LEU A 14 5.70 -44.40 -22.49
C LEU A 14 6.56 -43.35 -23.20
N LEU A 15 7.17 -43.66 -24.37
CA LEU A 15 7.90 -42.66 -25.17
C LEU A 15 6.98 -41.63 -25.83
N THR A 16 5.76 -42.02 -26.22
CA THR A 16 4.80 -41.05 -26.82
C THR A 16 4.14 -40.17 -25.76
N CYS A 17 4.05 -40.60 -24.50
CA CYS A 17 3.49 -39.79 -23.42
C CYS A 17 4.45 -38.68 -22.97
N GLN A 18 5.76 -38.79 -23.18
CA GLN A 18 6.73 -37.75 -22.83
C GLN A 18 6.85 -36.63 -23.86
N THR A 19 6.33 -36.80 -25.07
CA THR A 19 6.42 -35.75 -26.11
C THR A 19 5.22 -34.81 -26.16
N SER A 20 4.16 -35.08 -25.41
CA SER A 20 2.94 -34.27 -25.43
C SER A 20 2.91 -33.10 -24.45
N PHE A 21 3.90 -32.90 -23.58
CA PHE A 21 3.92 -31.86 -22.57
C PHE A 21 4.86 -30.68 -22.86
N ALA A 22 5.53 -30.68 -23.99
CA ALA A 22 6.34 -29.55 -24.43
C ALA A 22 5.65 -28.79 -25.59
N GLN A 23 4.43 -28.31 -25.38
CA GLN A 23 3.89 -27.25 -26.21
C GLN A 23 4.73 -26.00 -25.90
N LYS A 24 5.77 -25.77 -26.72
CA LYS A 24 6.55 -24.53 -26.73
C LYS A 24 5.64 -23.40 -27.19
N THR A 25 4.76 -22.95 -26.34
CA THR A 25 4.22 -21.61 -26.46
C THR A 25 5.41 -20.68 -26.20
N LYS A 26 5.99 -20.16 -27.29
CA LYS A 26 6.90 -19.02 -27.20
C LYS A 26 6.03 -17.88 -26.63
N ALA A 27 6.05 -17.69 -25.32
CA ALA A 27 5.51 -16.52 -24.72
C ALA A 27 6.16 -15.32 -25.41
N LYS A 28 5.40 -14.56 -26.18
CA LYS A 28 5.90 -13.31 -26.73
C LYS A 28 6.03 -12.34 -25.57
N PHE A 29 7.22 -12.23 -25.03
CA PHE A 29 7.54 -11.20 -24.08
C PHE A 29 7.55 -9.85 -24.80
N SER A 30 6.59 -9.00 -24.49
CA SER A 30 6.54 -7.62 -24.96
C SER A 30 6.80 -6.72 -23.76
N PRO A 31 7.93 -6.01 -23.70
CA PRO A 31 8.17 -5.10 -22.59
C PRO A 31 7.13 -3.99 -22.58
N ILE A 32 6.54 -3.76 -21.42
CA ILE A 32 5.65 -2.62 -21.18
C ILE A 32 6.54 -1.40 -21.05
N LYS A 33 6.32 -0.41 -21.90
CA LYS A 33 6.97 0.90 -21.77
C LYS A 33 6.08 1.78 -20.90
N VAL A 34 6.63 2.25 -19.80
CA VAL A 34 5.99 3.24 -18.94
C VAL A 34 6.62 4.59 -19.24
N GLU A 35 5.82 5.54 -19.70
CA GLU A 35 6.28 6.91 -19.89
C GLU A 35 6.35 7.62 -18.54
N THR A 36 7.49 8.22 -18.26
CA THR A 36 7.67 9.09 -17.09
C THR A 36 7.30 10.50 -17.49
N PRO A 37 6.29 11.11 -16.87
CA PRO A 37 5.95 12.52 -17.16
C PRO A 37 7.15 13.44 -16.92
N ALA A 38 7.33 14.43 -17.79
CA ALA A 38 8.35 15.43 -17.59
C ALA A 38 8.03 16.26 -16.33
N ARG A 39 9.02 16.45 -15.46
CA ARG A 39 8.85 17.33 -14.31
C ARG A 39 8.78 18.79 -14.80
N PRO A 40 7.79 19.59 -14.36
CA PRO A 40 7.76 21.02 -14.66
C PRO A 40 9.03 21.73 -14.21
N ALA A 41 9.48 22.74 -14.97
CA ALA A 41 10.79 23.38 -14.79
C ALA A 41 11.07 23.94 -13.38
N ASN A 42 10.03 24.34 -12.65
CA ASN A 42 10.15 24.92 -11.29
C ASN A 42 9.72 23.95 -10.18
N GLN A 43 9.45 22.68 -10.51
CA GLN A 43 9.02 21.69 -9.54
C GLN A 43 10.24 20.94 -8.98
N GLN A 44 10.42 21.01 -7.69
CA GLN A 44 11.49 20.33 -6.96
C GLN A 44 10.96 19.05 -6.32
N ASP A 45 11.77 18.00 -6.27
CA ASP A 45 11.41 16.80 -5.54
C ASP A 45 11.23 17.04 -4.03
N VAL A 46 10.67 16.05 -3.35
CA VAL A 46 10.38 16.09 -1.92
C VAL A 46 11.20 15.08 -1.12
N ILE A 47 12.27 14.52 -1.71
CA ILE A 47 13.07 13.44 -1.08
C ILE A 47 13.66 13.88 0.27
N GLN A 48 14.02 15.13 0.41
CA GLN A 48 14.55 15.71 1.64
C GLN A 48 13.71 16.90 2.12
N LEU A 49 12.41 16.85 1.88
CA LEU A 49 11.51 17.89 2.32
C LEU A 49 11.53 18.01 3.85
N VAL A 50 11.87 19.19 4.32
CA VAL A 50 11.81 19.58 5.74
C VAL A 50 10.74 20.64 5.90
N THR A 51 9.95 20.52 6.93
CA THR A 51 8.91 21.48 7.30
C THR A 51 9.20 22.05 8.70
N PRO A 52 8.73 23.24 9.05
CA PRO A 52 8.89 23.79 10.40
C PRO A 52 8.32 22.81 11.44
N LYS A 53 9.02 22.72 12.58
CA LYS A 53 8.57 21.93 13.71
C LYS A 53 7.23 22.47 14.23
N LEU A 54 6.26 21.59 14.46
CA LEU A 54 5.02 21.89 15.15
C LEU A 54 5.11 21.41 16.60
N GLU A 55 4.67 22.21 17.56
CA GLU A 55 4.57 21.81 18.97
C GLU A 55 3.48 20.75 19.17
N THR A 56 2.39 20.86 18.43
CA THR A 56 1.30 19.87 18.39
C THR A 56 0.93 19.62 16.94
N VAL A 57 0.90 18.37 16.52
CA VAL A 57 0.43 17.94 15.21
C VAL A 57 -1.06 17.60 15.30
N ARG A 58 -1.90 18.37 14.61
CA ARG A 58 -3.36 18.21 14.62
C ARG A 58 -3.76 17.30 13.45
N VAL A 59 -4.46 16.22 13.78
CA VAL A 59 -4.77 15.16 12.83
C VAL A 59 -6.26 15.01 12.59
N GLY A 60 -6.64 14.92 11.30
CA GLY A 60 -7.96 14.50 10.86
C GLY A 60 -7.92 13.09 10.26
N PHE A 61 -8.85 12.23 10.65
CA PHE A 61 -8.95 10.86 10.12
C PHE A 61 -10.09 10.74 9.13
N ILE A 62 -9.82 10.14 7.97
CA ILE A 62 -10.82 9.79 6.95
C ILE A 62 -10.79 8.28 6.73
N GLY A 63 -11.92 7.62 6.98
CA GLY A 63 -12.05 6.17 6.93
C GLY A 63 -11.84 5.52 8.29
N LEU A 64 -12.94 5.08 8.90
CA LEU A 64 -13.00 4.49 10.24
C LEU A 64 -13.56 3.06 10.18
N GLY A 65 -13.28 2.37 9.06
CA GLY A 65 -13.65 0.98 8.86
C GLY A 65 -12.69 0.00 9.56
N MET A 66 -12.10 -0.94 8.80
CA MET A 66 -11.27 -2.00 9.38
C MET A 66 -9.99 -1.50 10.04
N ARG A 67 -9.24 -0.59 9.38
CA ARG A 67 -7.93 -0.07 9.87
C ARG A 67 -8.06 1.17 10.73
N GLY A 68 -9.06 2.01 10.43
CA GLY A 68 -9.24 3.31 11.06
C GLY A 68 -9.30 3.30 12.58
N PRO A 69 -10.15 2.47 13.23
CA PRO A 69 -10.26 2.44 14.70
C PRO A 69 -8.93 2.12 15.38
N GLY A 70 -8.20 1.11 14.91
CA GLY A 70 -6.89 0.78 15.45
C GLY A 70 -5.84 1.87 15.20
N ALA A 71 -5.96 2.62 14.10
CA ALA A 71 -5.11 3.78 13.86
C ALA A 71 -5.45 4.91 14.85
N VAL A 72 -6.72 5.26 15.02
CA VAL A 72 -7.16 6.25 16.01
C VAL A 72 -6.64 5.88 17.40
N GLU A 73 -6.79 4.62 17.84
CA GLU A 73 -6.30 4.15 19.13
C GLU A 73 -4.78 4.34 19.26
N ARG A 74 -3.98 3.92 18.29
CA ARG A 74 -2.52 4.11 18.32
C ARG A 74 -2.13 5.59 18.43
N TRP A 75 -2.82 6.46 17.72
CA TRP A 75 -2.53 7.89 17.75
C TRP A 75 -2.86 8.56 19.09
N THR A 76 -3.72 8.00 19.92
CA THR A 76 -3.96 8.50 21.30
C THR A 76 -2.70 8.36 22.18
N HIS A 77 -1.73 7.51 21.80
CA HIS A 77 -0.50 7.26 22.53
C HIS A 77 0.73 8.00 21.98
N ILE A 78 0.57 8.79 20.90
CA ILE A 78 1.69 9.52 20.29
C ILE A 78 1.79 10.91 20.94
N PRO A 79 2.85 11.19 21.70
CA PRO A 79 3.03 12.51 22.30
C PRO A 79 3.14 13.62 21.26
N GLY A 80 2.59 14.79 21.56
CA GLY A 80 2.63 15.94 20.65
C GLY A 80 1.64 15.83 19.48
N THR A 81 0.65 14.96 19.56
CA THR A 81 -0.44 14.87 18.57
C THR A 81 -1.80 15.14 19.19
N GLN A 82 -2.72 15.64 18.38
CA GLN A 82 -4.11 15.86 18.76
C GLN A 82 -5.03 15.43 17.62
N ILE A 83 -5.98 14.55 17.91
CA ILE A 83 -7.01 14.15 16.96
C ILE A 83 -8.13 15.20 17.02
N VAL A 84 -8.31 15.97 15.95
CA VAL A 84 -9.25 17.11 15.91
C VAL A 84 -10.49 16.86 15.03
N ALA A 85 -10.44 15.87 14.14
CA ALA A 85 -11.57 15.54 13.27
C ALA A 85 -11.60 14.03 12.92
N LEU A 86 -12.80 13.49 12.81
CA LEU A 86 -13.10 12.11 12.45
C LEU A 86 -14.13 12.09 11.33
N CYS A 87 -13.86 11.33 10.26
CA CYS A 87 -14.73 11.24 9.09
C CYS A 87 -14.91 9.79 8.62
N ASP A 88 -16.15 9.38 8.43
CA ASP A 88 -16.53 8.15 7.71
C ASP A 88 -17.91 8.36 7.07
N LEU A 89 -18.21 7.60 6.03
CA LEU A 89 -19.54 7.63 5.43
C LEU A 89 -20.62 7.16 6.43
N LEU A 90 -20.29 6.20 7.29
CA LEU A 90 -21.19 5.60 8.25
C LEU A 90 -21.10 6.31 9.62
N PRO A 91 -22.18 6.97 10.10
CA PRO A 91 -22.16 7.70 11.37
C PRO A 91 -21.73 6.86 12.58
N GLU A 92 -22.15 5.60 12.64
CA GLU A 92 -21.80 4.69 13.73
C GLU A 92 -20.28 4.43 13.84
N ARG A 93 -19.53 4.51 12.74
CA ARG A 93 -18.07 4.38 12.77
C ARG A 93 -17.41 5.59 13.40
N VAL A 94 -17.93 6.78 13.10
CA VAL A 94 -17.46 8.02 13.73
C VAL A 94 -17.76 8.00 15.23
N GLU A 95 -18.97 7.58 15.63
CA GLU A 95 -19.33 7.43 17.05
C GLU A 95 -18.43 6.43 17.78
N ASN A 96 -18.09 5.29 17.16
CA ASN A 96 -17.20 4.32 17.75
C ASN A 96 -15.76 4.87 17.90
N ALA A 97 -15.28 5.66 16.95
CA ALA A 97 -13.99 6.33 17.07
C ALA A 97 -13.99 7.42 18.16
N GLN A 98 -15.10 8.14 18.36
CA GLN A 98 -15.25 9.07 19.48
C GLN A 98 -15.16 8.36 20.85
N LYS A 99 -15.72 7.15 20.98
CA LYS A 99 -15.59 6.35 22.22
C LYS A 99 -14.13 5.95 22.51
N ILE A 100 -13.29 5.78 21.47
CA ILE A 100 -11.85 5.54 21.66
C ILE A 100 -11.20 6.77 22.29
N LEU A 101 -11.51 7.97 21.79
CA LEU A 101 -11.00 9.22 22.39
C LEU A 101 -11.49 9.41 23.81
N GLU A 102 -12.75 9.18 24.08
CA GLU A 102 -13.36 9.26 25.42
C GLU A 102 -12.66 8.31 26.41
N LYS A 103 -12.46 7.04 26.00
CA LYS A 103 -11.74 6.03 26.80
C LYS A 103 -10.29 6.45 27.10
N ALA A 104 -9.65 7.16 26.18
CA ALA A 104 -8.30 7.69 26.35
C ALA A 104 -8.27 9.01 27.15
N GLY A 105 -9.41 9.54 27.61
CA GLY A 105 -9.51 10.81 28.31
C GLY A 105 -9.21 12.03 27.44
N LEU A 106 -9.35 11.90 26.10
CA LEU A 106 -9.07 12.96 25.14
C LEU A 106 -10.32 13.76 24.77
N PRO A 107 -10.16 15.02 24.33
CA PRO A 107 -11.29 15.83 23.87
C PRO A 107 -12.02 15.19 22.68
N LYS A 108 -13.31 15.44 22.59
CA LYS A 108 -14.13 15.03 21.46
C LYS A 108 -13.66 15.75 20.18
N ALA A 109 -13.45 14.98 19.11
CA ALA A 109 -13.10 15.51 17.80
C ALA A 109 -14.36 15.96 17.02
N ALA A 110 -14.20 16.85 16.04
CA ALA A 110 -15.27 17.19 15.12
C ALA A 110 -15.69 15.95 14.30
N SER A 111 -16.97 15.75 14.10
CA SER A 111 -17.54 14.59 13.42
C SER A 111 -18.06 14.96 12.03
N TYR A 112 -17.66 14.16 11.02
CA TYR A 112 -18.10 14.28 9.64
C TYR A 112 -18.63 12.92 9.18
N ALA A 113 -19.94 12.82 8.88
CA ALA A 113 -20.56 11.56 8.51
C ALA A 113 -21.78 11.74 7.60
N GLY A 114 -22.23 10.65 6.97
CA GLY A 114 -23.48 10.58 6.23
C GLY A 114 -23.49 11.28 4.86
N ASP A 115 -22.38 11.82 4.41
CA ASP A 115 -22.21 12.48 3.11
C ASP A 115 -20.92 12.02 2.47
N GLU A 116 -20.98 11.54 1.22
CA GLU A 116 -19.81 11.09 0.45
C GLU A 116 -18.75 12.18 0.27
N LYS A 117 -19.10 13.45 0.43
CA LYS A 117 -18.19 14.59 0.30
C LYS A 117 -17.80 15.18 1.66
N ALA A 118 -18.25 14.61 2.78
CA ALA A 118 -17.95 15.14 4.12
C ALA A 118 -16.43 15.24 4.38
N TRP A 119 -15.63 14.35 3.83
CA TRP A 119 -14.17 14.37 3.93
C TRP A 119 -13.53 15.64 3.34
N LYS A 120 -14.16 16.29 2.35
CA LYS A 120 -13.67 17.57 1.79
C LYS A 120 -13.71 18.67 2.82
N LYS A 121 -14.84 18.76 3.55
CA LYS A 121 -14.99 19.74 4.64
C LYS A 121 -13.97 19.54 5.75
N LEU A 122 -13.57 18.30 6.01
CA LEU A 122 -12.47 18.00 6.93
C LEU A 122 -11.15 18.53 6.38
N CYS A 123 -10.81 18.29 5.10
CA CYS A 123 -9.59 18.77 4.48
C CYS A 123 -9.50 20.29 4.41
N GLU A 124 -10.62 21.00 4.32
CA GLU A 124 -10.73 22.47 4.23
C GLU A 124 -10.52 23.18 5.58
N ARG A 125 -10.42 22.47 6.71
CA ARG A 125 -10.22 23.07 8.04
C ARG A 125 -8.80 23.62 8.20
N ASP A 126 -8.67 24.79 8.81
CA ASP A 126 -7.36 25.43 9.09
C ASP A 126 -6.67 24.86 10.33
N ASP A 127 -7.39 24.11 11.16
CA ASP A 127 -6.87 23.51 12.39
C ASP A 127 -6.46 22.04 12.22
N ILE A 128 -6.15 21.59 10.98
CA ILE A 128 -5.59 20.28 10.66
C ILE A 128 -4.25 20.46 9.97
N ASP A 129 -3.24 19.75 10.45
CA ASP A 129 -1.91 19.72 9.89
C ASP A 129 -1.69 18.47 9.02
N VAL A 130 -2.24 17.32 9.47
CA VAL A 130 -2.11 16.02 8.80
C VAL A 130 -3.48 15.37 8.61
N VAL A 131 -3.73 14.83 7.44
CA VAL A 131 -4.88 13.98 7.16
C VAL A 131 -4.42 12.53 7.04
N TYR A 132 -4.99 11.67 7.89
CA TYR A 132 -4.81 10.21 7.84
C TYR A 132 -5.93 9.60 7.01
N ILE A 133 -5.59 8.83 5.96
CA ILE A 133 -6.56 8.27 5.01
C ILE A 133 -6.52 6.75 5.06
N ALA A 134 -7.64 6.12 5.42
CA ALA A 134 -7.83 4.67 5.53
C ALA A 134 -9.17 4.20 4.96
N THR A 135 -9.55 4.74 3.82
CA THR A 135 -10.80 4.41 3.09
C THR A 135 -10.65 3.15 2.24
N ASP A 136 -11.48 2.98 1.23
CA ASP A 136 -11.23 2.03 0.16
C ASP A 136 -10.11 2.53 -0.77
N TRP A 137 -9.42 1.61 -1.43
CA TRP A 137 -8.21 1.90 -2.19
C TRP A 137 -8.41 2.90 -3.34
N LYS A 138 -9.57 2.87 -4.00
CA LYS A 138 -9.84 3.73 -5.16
C LYS A 138 -10.00 5.22 -4.82
N HIS A 139 -10.20 5.55 -3.56
CA HIS A 139 -10.34 6.94 -3.13
C HIS A 139 -9.08 7.51 -2.47
N HIS A 140 -8.08 6.68 -2.16
CA HIS A 140 -6.86 7.10 -1.47
C HIS A 140 -6.15 8.23 -2.18
N ALA A 141 -5.88 8.09 -3.47
CA ALA A 141 -5.12 9.09 -4.22
C ALA A 141 -5.87 10.43 -4.34
N ASP A 142 -7.15 10.41 -4.69
CA ASP A 142 -7.94 11.63 -4.85
C ASP A 142 -8.10 12.39 -3.53
N MET A 143 -8.30 11.68 -2.41
CA MET A 143 -8.34 12.29 -1.08
C MET A 143 -6.98 12.87 -0.68
N GLY A 144 -5.89 12.15 -0.97
CA GLY A 144 -4.54 12.63 -0.69
C GLY A 144 -4.19 13.89 -1.49
N VAL A 145 -4.50 13.91 -2.77
CA VAL A 145 -4.32 15.09 -3.64
C VAL A 145 -5.10 16.27 -3.11
N TYR A 146 -6.40 16.10 -2.83
CA TYR A 146 -7.26 17.16 -2.34
C TYR A 146 -6.77 17.73 -1.00
N ALA A 147 -6.38 16.87 -0.06
CA ALA A 147 -5.85 17.29 1.23
C ALA A 147 -4.57 18.13 1.07
N MET A 148 -3.63 17.69 0.22
CA MET A 148 -2.40 18.45 -0.04
C MET A 148 -2.67 19.81 -0.73
N GLU A 149 -3.62 19.85 -1.65
CA GLU A 149 -4.04 21.13 -2.28
C GLU A 149 -4.67 22.11 -1.28
N HIS A 150 -5.24 21.59 -0.18
CA HIS A 150 -5.75 22.39 0.94
C HIS A 150 -4.72 22.57 2.08
N GLY A 151 -3.43 22.38 1.77
CA GLY A 151 -2.34 22.72 2.67
C GLY A 151 -2.05 21.67 3.75
N LYS A 152 -2.58 20.44 3.66
CA LYS A 152 -2.36 19.37 4.64
C LYS A 152 -1.22 18.45 4.22
N HIS A 153 -0.47 17.93 5.18
CA HIS A 153 0.32 16.73 4.99
C HIS A 153 -0.59 15.52 4.95
N VAL A 154 -0.20 14.46 4.26
CA VAL A 154 -1.03 13.25 4.16
C VAL A 154 -0.28 11.99 4.54
N ALA A 155 -0.97 11.14 5.26
CA ALA A 155 -0.57 9.78 5.63
C ALA A 155 -1.64 8.83 5.10
N ILE A 156 -1.30 8.02 4.10
CA ILE A 156 -2.24 7.21 3.33
C ILE A 156 -1.96 5.73 3.57
N GLU A 157 -2.98 4.97 3.96
CA GLU A 157 -2.90 3.52 4.09
C GLU A 157 -2.59 2.83 2.76
N VAL A 158 -2.05 1.64 2.83
CA VAL A 158 -1.63 0.82 1.69
C VAL A 158 -2.83 0.25 0.94
N PRO A 159 -2.79 0.29 -0.40
CA PRO A 159 -1.90 1.04 -1.29
C PRO A 159 -2.32 2.51 -1.42
N ALA A 160 -1.36 3.40 -1.51
CA ALA A 160 -1.66 4.83 -1.66
C ALA A 160 -2.30 5.19 -3.01
N ALA A 161 -2.09 4.36 -4.02
CA ALA A 161 -2.61 4.54 -5.38
C ALA A 161 -2.82 3.18 -6.06
N MET A 162 -3.73 3.12 -7.02
CA MET A 162 -4.09 1.92 -7.79
C MET A 162 -3.60 1.96 -9.24
N THR A 163 -3.24 3.13 -9.73
CA THR A 163 -2.80 3.36 -11.11
C THR A 163 -1.55 4.21 -11.17
N LEU A 164 -0.82 4.14 -12.29
CA LEU A 164 0.35 4.98 -12.51
C LEU A 164 -0.01 6.48 -12.54
N ASP A 165 -1.15 6.82 -13.08
CA ASP A 165 -1.64 8.21 -13.11
C ASP A 165 -1.89 8.75 -11.69
N GLU A 166 -2.47 7.94 -10.81
CA GLU A 166 -2.66 8.30 -9.41
C GLU A 166 -1.34 8.46 -8.67
N ILE A 167 -0.36 7.59 -8.93
CA ILE A 167 1.00 7.73 -8.36
C ILE A 167 1.59 9.07 -8.77
N TRP A 168 1.53 9.40 -10.06
CA TRP A 168 2.06 10.68 -10.55
C TRP A 168 1.30 11.89 -10.01
N LYS A 169 -0.02 11.80 -9.86
CA LYS A 169 -0.81 12.86 -9.21
C LYS A 169 -0.35 13.11 -7.78
N LEU A 170 -0.17 12.06 -6.97
CA LEU A 170 0.31 12.18 -5.59
C LEU A 170 1.70 12.82 -5.53
N ILE A 171 2.66 12.32 -6.33
CA ILE A 171 4.02 12.85 -6.37
C ILE A 171 4.02 14.31 -6.80
N ASN A 172 3.40 14.62 -7.94
CA ASN A 172 3.36 15.97 -8.49
C ASN A 172 2.66 16.96 -7.54
N THR A 173 1.59 16.54 -6.87
CA THR A 173 0.90 17.39 -5.90
C THR A 173 1.76 17.64 -4.67
N SER A 174 2.42 16.61 -4.13
CA SER A 174 3.37 16.76 -3.02
C SER A 174 4.51 17.72 -3.39
N GLU A 175 5.11 17.57 -4.55
CA GLU A 175 6.17 18.46 -5.05
C GLU A 175 5.67 19.91 -5.24
N LYS A 176 4.49 20.09 -5.83
CA LYS A 176 3.89 21.41 -6.07
C LYS A 176 3.49 22.12 -4.78
N THR A 177 2.87 21.42 -3.84
CA THR A 177 2.32 21.99 -2.60
C THR A 177 3.35 22.03 -1.47
N ARG A 178 4.49 21.36 -1.63
CA ARG A 178 5.52 21.17 -0.60
C ARG A 178 4.94 20.55 0.68
N LYS A 179 4.06 19.54 0.51
CA LYS A 179 3.47 18.78 1.59
C LYS A 179 3.99 17.34 1.59
N HIS A 180 4.26 16.80 2.76
CA HIS A 180 4.58 15.38 2.89
C HIS A 180 3.41 14.53 2.42
N CYS A 181 3.72 13.53 1.58
CA CYS A 181 2.80 12.49 1.16
C CYS A 181 3.44 11.15 1.50
N MET A 182 2.96 10.49 2.55
CA MET A 182 3.52 9.25 3.03
C MET A 182 2.54 8.10 2.83
N GLN A 183 2.97 7.05 2.12
CA GLN A 183 2.31 5.76 2.19
C GLN A 183 2.71 5.07 3.50
N LEU A 184 1.72 4.61 4.25
CA LEU A 184 1.90 3.98 5.55
C LEU A 184 2.21 2.49 5.40
N GLU A 185 3.38 2.18 4.83
CA GLU A 185 3.85 0.81 4.67
C GLU A 185 4.35 0.26 6.01
N ASN A 186 3.49 -0.46 6.70
CA ASN A 186 3.74 -0.90 8.08
C ASN A 186 4.85 -1.95 8.19
N CYS A 187 5.01 -2.84 7.21
CA CYS A 187 6.01 -3.90 7.27
C CYS A 187 7.46 -3.36 7.29
N VAL A 188 7.70 -2.16 6.75
CA VAL A 188 9.02 -1.50 6.83
C VAL A 188 9.42 -1.20 8.28
N TYR A 189 8.45 -1.04 9.18
CA TYR A 189 8.65 -0.61 10.57
C TYR A 189 8.50 -1.75 11.59
N ASP A 190 8.31 -2.99 11.14
CA ASP A 190 8.27 -4.13 12.03
C ASP A 190 9.66 -4.44 12.57
N PHE A 191 9.73 -5.08 13.73
CA PHE A 191 10.98 -5.30 14.48
C PHE A 191 12.03 -6.04 13.65
N PHE A 192 11.63 -7.06 12.90
CA PHE A 192 12.55 -7.86 12.09
C PHE A 192 13.12 -7.05 10.92
N GLU A 193 12.28 -6.31 10.21
CA GLU A 193 12.65 -5.50 9.07
C GLU A 193 13.55 -4.33 9.46
N LEU A 194 13.22 -3.64 10.56
CA LEU A 194 14.09 -2.58 11.10
C LEU A 194 15.43 -3.13 11.60
N THR A 195 15.44 -4.31 12.23
CA THR A 195 16.67 -4.96 12.65
C THR A 195 17.54 -5.32 11.45
N SER A 196 16.95 -5.93 10.42
CA SER A 196 17.63 -6.30 9.17
C SER A 196 18.20 -5.07 8.46
N LEU A 197 17.42 -3.99 8.39
CA LEU A 197 17.88 -2.72 7.82
C LEU A 197 19.06 -2.15 8.60
N ASN A 198 19.00 -2.13 9.93
CA ASN A 198 20.09 -1.65 10.77
C ASN A 198 21.37 -2.50 10.58
N MET A 199 21.23 -3.82 10.52
CA MET A 199 22.35 -4.72 10.25
C MET A 199 22.99 -4.47 8.87
N ALA A 200 22.16 -4.25 7.85
CA ALA A 200 22.63 -3.89 6.50
C ALA A 200 23.40 -2.56 6.52
N GLN A 201 22.86 -1.53 7.18
CA GLN A 201 23.50 -0.22 7.32
C GLN A 201 24.81 -0.25 8.11
N GLN A 202 24.94 -1.16 9.07
CA GLN A 202 26.18 -1.41 9.82
C GLN A 202 27.19 -2.30 9.06
N GLY A 203 26.85 -2.74 7.84
CA GLY A 203 27.73 -3.58 7.03
C GLY A 203 27.86 -5.05 7.48
N VAL A 204 26.97 -5.50 8.39
CA VAL A 204 27.00 -6.89 8.92
C VAL A 204 26.86 -7.93 7.80
N PHE A 205 26.10 -7.63 6.77
CA PHE A 205 25.88 -8.53 5.62
C PHE A 205 26.94 -8.36 4.50
N GLY A 206 27.87 -7.40 4.65
CA GLY A 206 28.74 -7.00 3.55
C GLY A 206 27.95 -6.34 2.42
N GLU A 207 28.38 -6.54 1.17
CA GLU A 207 27.64 -6.07 -0.02
C GLU A 207 26.40 -6.92 -0.23
N VAL A 208 25.21 -6.31 -0.15
CA VAL A 208 23.92 -6.99 -0.33
C VAL A 208 23.63 -7.11 -1.82
N LEU A 209 23.66 -8.32 -2.35
CA LEU A 209 23.46 -8.60 -3.77
C LEU A 209 22.03 -9.03 -4.11
N HIS A 210 21.28 -9.54 -3.13
CA HIS A 210 19.95 -10.08 -3.32
C HIS A 210 19.13 -9.91 -2.05
N VAL A 211 17.87 -9.54 -2.21
CA VAL A 211 16.87 -9.51 -1.13
C VAL A 211 15.60 -10.19 -1.62
N GLU A 212 15.00 -11.01 -0.78
CA GLU A 212 13.73 -11.68 -1.03
C GLU A 212 12.73 -11.20 0.02
N GLY A 213 11.56 -10.75 -0.43
CA GLY A 213 10.45 -10.33 0.41
C GLY A 213 9.16 -11.00 -0.07
N ALA A 214 8.32 -11.43 0.87
CA ALA A 214 7.07 -12.09 0.56
C ALA A 214 5.95 -11.60 1.47
N TYR A 215 4.73 -11.50 0.92
CA TYR A 215 3.51 -11.28 1.67
C TYR A 215 2.54 -12.44 1.36
N ILE A 216 2.52 -13.43 2.24
CA ILE A 216 1.80 -14.68 2.01
C ILE A 216 0.87 -14.93 3.18
N HIS A 217 -0.44 -14.98 2.93
CA HIS A 217 -1.46 -15.25 3.93
C HIS A 217 -2.48 -16.28 3.45
N ASN A 218 -2.89 -17.17 4.36
CA ASN A 218 -4.17 -17.85 4.21
C ASN A 218 -5.27 -16.86 4.60
N LEU A 219 -6.12 -16.47 3.65
CA LEU A 219 -7.22 -15.54 3.87
C LEU A 219 -8.56 -16.22 4.17
N GLU A 220 -8.60 -17.55 4.29
CA GLU A 220 -9.84 -18.32 4.48
C GLU A 220 -10.64 -17.81 5.69
N ASP A 221 -9.97 -17.59 6.82
CA ASP A 221 -10.61 -17.09 8.04
C ASP A 221 -11.12 -15.64 7.93
N PHE A 222 -10.64 -14.88 6.95
CA PHE A 222 -11.03 -13.49 6.72
C PHE A 222 -12.18 -13.33 5.73
N TRP A 223 -12.56 -14.36 4.99
CA TRP A 223 -13.61 -14.29 3.99
C TRP A 223 -14.95 -13.78 4.52
N PRO A 224 -15.42 -14.16 5.73
CA PRO A 224 -16.65 -13.62 6.28
C PRO A 224 -16.63 -12.09 6.47
N TYR A 225 -15.45 -11.51 6.76
CA TYR A 225 -15.26 -10.07 6.91
C TYR A 225 -15.20 -9.35 5.57
N TYR A 226 -14.86 -10.04 4.48
CA TYR A 226 -14.78 -9.47 3.14
C TYR A 226 -16.10 -9.61 2.37
N TRP A 227 -17.02 -10.42 2.87
CA TRP A 227 -18.32 -10.62 2.25
C TRP A 227 -19.10 -9.30 2.18
N ASN A 228 -19.67 -8.97 1.02
CA ASN A 228 -20.33 -7.68 0.75
C ASN A 228 -19.42 -6.44 0.96
N ASN A 229 -18.12 -6.60 0.78
CA ASN A 229 -17.13 -5.57 0.96
C ASN A 229 -16.41 -5.32 -0.37
N TRP A 230 -15.98 -4.09 -0.61
CA TRP A 230 -15.22 -3.71 -1.79
C TRP A 230 -13.96 -4.57 -2.04
N ARG A 231 -13.37 -5.14 -0.99
CA ARG A 231 -12.21 -6.05 -1.10
C ARG A 231 -12.57 -7.35 -1.80
N MET A 232 -13.73 -7.93 -1.53
CA MET A 232 -14.21 -9.12 -2.22
C MET A 232 -14.39 -8.83 -3.71
N ASP A 233 -15.05 -7.72 -4.05
CA ASP A 233 -15.23 -7.26 -5.43
C ASP A 233 -13.90 -7.10 -6.15
N TYR A 234 -12.91 -6.52 -5.47
CA TYR A 234 -11.58 -6.33 -6.03
C TYR A 234 -10.88 -7.67 -6.29
N ASN A 235 -10.84 -8.56 -5.29
CA ASN A 235 -10.18 -9.86 -5.40
C ASN A 235 -10.82 -10.78 -6.45
N GLN A 236 -12.13 -10.67 -6.67
CA GLN A 236 -12.81 -11.41 -7.75
C GLN A 236 -12.41 -10.95 -9.16
N LYS A 237 -12.01 -9.70 -9.31
CA LYS A 237 -11.71 -9.07 -10.61
C LYS A 237 -10.22 -9.01 -10.92
N HIS A 238 -9.36 -9.15 -9.91
CA HIS A 238 -7.92 -8.98 -10.04
C HIS A 238 -7.17 -10.20 -9.51
N ARG A 239 -6.08 -10.54 -10.17
CA ARG A 239 -5.14 -11.60 -9.79
C ARG A 239 -3.80 -10.98 -9.45
N GLY A 240 -2.95 -11.77 -8.80
CA GLY A 240 -1.59 -11.39 -8.44
C GLY A 240 -1.48 -10.79 -7.05
N ASP A 241 -0.34 -10.22 -6.78
CA ASP A 241 -0.03 -9.62 -5.50
C ASP A 241 -0.71 -8.26 -5.34
N VAL A 242 -1.68 -8.19 -4.45
CA VAL A 242 -2.42 -6.95 -4.15
C VAL A 242 -1.71 -6.06 -3.13
N TYR A 243 -0.67 -6.59 -2.46
CA TYR A 243 0.12 -5.89 -1.44
C TYR A 243 1.63 -6.02 -1.69
N ALA A 244 2.07 -5.91 -2.93
CA ALA A 244 3.49 -5.95 -3.30
C ALA A 244 4.36 -5.03 -2.44
N THR A 245 3.81 -3.94 -1.94
CA THR A 245 4.49 -2.98 -1.06
C THR A 245 5.00 -3.60 0.23
N HIS A 246 4.32 -4.61 0.79
CA HIS A 246 4.73 -5.25 2.03
C HIS A 246 6.02 -6.08 1.89
N GLY A 247 6.22 -6.73 0.75
CA GLY A 247 7.50 -7.40 0.45
C GLY A 247 8.54 -6.43 -0.12
N MET A 248 8.13 -5.52 -1.00
CA MET A 248 9.05 -4.60 -1.67
C MET A 248 9.53 -3.46 -0.77
N GLY A 249 8.72 -2.99 0.17
CA GLY A 249 9.08 -1.90 1.06
C GLY A 249 10.38 -2.17 1.83
N PRO A 250 10.46 -3.24 2.64
CA PRO A 250 11.68 -3.63 3.33
C PRO A 250 12.85 -3.89 2.38
N ALA A 251 12.61 -4.59 1.25
CA ALA A 251 13.65 -4.86 0.25
C ALA A 251 14.23 -3.56 -0.33
N CYS A 252 13.39 -2.59 -0.67
CA CYS A 252 13.81 -1.29 -1.18
C CYS A 252 14.62 -0.48 -0.14
N GLN A 253 14.30 -0.61 1.15
CA GLN A 253 15.07 0.05 2.21
C GLN A 253 16.47 -0.54 2.33
N VAL A 254 16.59 -1.88 2.36
CA VAL A 254 17.89 -2.57 2.48
C VAL A 254 18.78 -2.30 1.26
N LEU A 255 18.21 -2.26 0.06
CA LEU A 255 18.92 -2.01 -1.20
C LEU A 255 19.10 -0.52 -1.53
N ASN A 256 18.72 0.40 -0.65
CA ASN A 256 18.83 1.86 -0.87
C ASN A 256 18.17 2.34 -2.19
N ILE A 257 17.07 1.74 -2.60
CA ILE A 257 16.35 2.14 -3.82
C ILE A 257 15.92 3.60 -3.71
N HIS A 258 16.23 4.40 -4.73
CA HIS A 258 16.11 5.86 -4.80
C HIS A 258 16.97 6.66 -3.78
N ARG A 259 17.90 5.99 -3.08
CA ARG A 259 18.86 6.59 -2.15
C ARG A 259 20.31 6.22 -2.44
N GLY A 260 20.61 5.87 -3.66
CA GLY A 260 21.92 5.40 -4.13
C GLY A 260 21.80 4.31 -5.19
N ASP A 261 20.73 3.54 -5.17
CA ASP A 261 20.42 2.53 -6.17
C ASP A 261 19.05 2.80 -6.84
N ARG A 262 18.72 2.06 -7.89
CA ARG A 262 17.48 2.20 -8.65
C ARG A 262 17.00 0.90 -9.25
N MET A 263 15.70 0.72 -9.39
CA MET A 263 15.13 -0.36 -10.17
C MET A 263 15.42 -0.15 -11.65
N LYS A 264 15.88 -1.19 -12.32
CA LYS A 264 16.21 -1.18 -13.76
C LYS A 264 15.22 -2.02 -14.57
N THR A 265 14.83 -3.15 -14.05
CA THR A 265 13.94 -4.09 -14.74
C THR A 265 12.95 -4.68 -13.74
N LEU A 266 11.69 -4.81 -14.15
CA LEU A 266 10.64 -5.52 -13.42
C LEU A 266 10.16 -6.69 -14.29
N VAL A 267 10.05 -7.88 -13.69
CA VAL A 267 9.38 -9.03 -14.27
C VAL A 267 8.29 -9.48 -13.32
N ALA A 268 7.09 -9.60 -13.82
CA ALA A 268 5.94 -10.08 -13.06
C ALA A 268 5.46 -11.41 -13.64
N MET A 269 5.14 -12.35 -12.76
CA MET A 269 4.56 -13.66 -13.12
C MET A 269 3.40 -13.92 -12.18
N ASP A 270 2.30 -14.47 -12.72
CA ASP A 270 1.19 -14.95 -11.94
C ASP A 270 0.79 -16.38 -12.33
N THR A 271 -0.01 -17.03 -11.51
CA THR A 271 -0.58 -18.34 -11.79
C THR A 271 -2.08 -18.22 -12.05
N LYS A 272 -2.69 -19.31 -12.54
CA LYS A 272 -4.14 -19.41 -12.66
C LYS A 272 -4.78 -19.32 -11.28
N ALA A 273 -5.83 -18.53 -11.16
CA ALA A 273 -6.72 -18.60 -9.98
C ALA A 273 -7.43 -19.97 -9.93
N VAL A 274 -7.48 -20.58 -8.76
CA VAL A 274 -8.04 -21.93 -8.52
C VAL A 274 -9.01 -21.92 -7.34
N ASN A 275 -9.91 -20.95 -7.31
CA ASN A 275 -10.98 -20.89 -6.30
C ASN A 275 -12.29 -21.33 -6.91
#